data_b0636376c4daa1afb9034e9fdef196dd
#
_entry.id   b0636376c4daa1afb9034e9fdef196dd
#
_cell.length_a   1.000
_cell.length_b   1.000
_cell.length_c   1.000
_cell.angle_alpha   90.00
_cell.angle_beta   90.00
_cell.angle_gamma   90.00
#
_symmetry.space_group_name_H-M   'P 1'
#
loop_
_entity.id
_entity.type
_entity.pdbx_description
1 polymer ?
#
loop_
_entity_poly.entity_id
_entity_poly.type
_entity_poly.pdbx_seq_one_letter_code
_entity_poly.pdbx_strand_id
1 'polypeptide(L)'
;RGDIEKFGGTDALRIRRVFSTLPGQLARHEKKFVLSSLDSNARSRDYADAFFWLADACISATCIGVDDPSVGLAATADEGTFKCYMADTGLLICQLFADNAETPHELYRDILLGKLEINEGMFTENVVAQQLASNGHGLYFYSKRDRENSANTMEIDFLITAGYDDAAGRMRVSPIEVKSTKRYGAKSLEKFKTKFGSRAGLRYILRPKPVQVEGDLTRLPLYMAHLL
;
A
#
# COMPACT_ATOMS: atom_id res chain seq x y z
N ARG A 1 1.40 -22.29 3.63
CA ARG A 1 1.91 -22.61 5.00
C ARG A 1 3.01 -23.67 4.96
N GLY A 2 2.84 -24.75 4.17
CA GLY A 2 3.85 -25.81 4.05
C GLY A 2 5.23 -25.34 3.58
N ASP A 3 5.27 -24.37 2.67
CA ASP A 3 6.54 -23.80 2.18
C ASP A 3 7.29 -23.02 3.25
N ILE A 4 6.58 -22.29 4.11
CA ILE A 4 7.19 -21.60 5.26
C ILE A 4 7.85 -22.62 6.20
N GLU A 5 7.19 -23.76 6.48
CA GLU A 5 7.76 -24.81 7.30
C GLU A 5 8.97 -25.48 6.66
N LYS A 6 8.94 -25.65 5.35
CA LYS A 6 10.00 -26.32 4.60
C LYS A 6 11.23 -25.44 4.37
N PHE A 7 11.03 -24.14 4.09
CA PHE A 7 12.09 -23.24 3.64
C PHE A 7 12.42 -22.12 4.62
N GLY A 8 11.59 -21.88 5.64
CA GLY A 8 11.78 -20.78 6.60
C GLY A 8 12.85 -21.04 7.68
N GLY A 9 13.40 -22.25 7.75
CA GLY A 9 14.46 -22.60 8.68
C GLY A 9 14.13 -22.26 10.15
N THR A 10 15.08 -21.65 10.85
CA THR A 10 14.92 -21.23 12.25
C THR A 10 13.90 -20.11 12.45
N ASP A 11 13.60 -19.35 11.40
CA ASP A 11 12.66 -18.23 11.44
C ASP A 11 11.24 -18.57 10.99
N ALA A 12 10.97 -19.84 10.64
CA ALA A 12 9.66 -20.29 10.16
C ALA A 12 8.49 -19.85 11.05
N LEU A 13 8.68 -19.83 12.38
CA LEU A 13 7.65 -19.39 13.33
C LEU A 13 7.39 -17.87 13.22
N ARG A 14 8.45 -17.06 13.10
CA ARG A 14 8.33 -15.61 12.94
C ARG A 14 7.70 -15.26 11.59
N ILE A 15 8.15 -15.91 10.52
CA ILE A 15 7.60 -15.76 9.17
C ILE A 15 6.10 -16.06 9.17
N ARG A 16 5.69 -17.18 9.77
CA ARG A 16 4.28 -17.55 9.89
C ARG A 16 3.48 -16.52 10.68
N ARG A 17 4.03 -16.00 11.78
CA ARG A 17 3.39 -14.98 12.60
C ARG A 17 3.19 -13.68 11.83
N VAL A 18 4.19 -13.18 11.12
CA VAL A 18 4.05 -12.02 10.22
C VAL A 18 2.97 -12.29 9.19
N PHE A 19 3.08 -13.38 8.44
CA PHE A 19 2.15 -13.75 7.38
C PHE A 19 0.69 -13.80 7.86
N SER A 20 0.43 -14.47 8.99
CA SER A 20 -0.94 -14.58 9.53
C SER A 20 -1.51 -13.28 10.07
N THR A 21 -0.67 -12.30 10.40
CA THR A 21 -1.09 -11.00 10.95
C THR A 21 -1.40 -9.98 9.85
N LEU A 22 -0.89 -10.17 8.62
CA LEU A 22 -1.05 -9.22 7.51
C LEU A 22 -2.50 -8.78 7.25
N PRO A 23 -3.50 -9.67 7.15
CA PRO A 23 -4.86 -9.25 6.90
C PRO A 23 -5.42 -8.32 7.97
N GLY A 24 -5.16 -8.64 9.24
CA GLY A 24 -5.56 -7.80 10.37
C GLY A 24 -4.85 -6.44 10.39
N GLN A 25 -3.61 -6.34 9.92
CA GLN A 25 -2.91 -5.06 9.78
C GLN A 25 -3.53 -4.20 8.68
N LEU A 26 -3.78 -4.79 7.51
CA LEU A 26 -4.36 -4.11 6.35
C LEU A 26 -5.80 -3.67 6.58
N ALA A 27 -6.54 -4.35 7.45
CA ALA A 27 -7.92 -3.98 7.82
C ALA A 27 -8.00 -2.75 8.72
N ARG A 28 -6.89 -2.28 9.30
CA ARG A 28 -6.87 -1.09 10.16
C ARG A 28 -7.05 0.19 9.34
N HIS A 29 -7.54 1.23 10.00
CA HIS A 29 -7.65 2.57 9.40
C HIS A 29 -6.25 3.12 9.06
N GLU A 30 -5.30 3.06 10.01
CA GLU A 30 -3.88 3.34 9.76
C GLU A 30 -3.21 2.00 9.42
N LYS A 31 -2.80 1.84 8.15
CA LYS A 31 -2.22 0.58 7.65
C LYS A 31 -0.72 0.44 7.93
N LYS A 32 -0.13 1.37 8.68
CA LYS A 32 1.24 1.22 9.18
C LYS A 32 1.35 -0.05 10.00
N PHE A 33 2.38 -0.84 9.73
CA PHE A 33 2.56 -2.10 10.42
C PHE A 33 2.89 -1.88 11.90
N VAL A 34 2.11 -2.48 12.78
CA VAL A 34 2.27 -2.35 14.23
C VAL A 34 2.94 -3.62 14.75
N LEU A 35 4.24 -3.55 15.02
CA LEU A 35 5.05 -4.69 15.47
C LEU A 35 4.54 -5.32 16.78
N SER A 36 4.00 -4.52 17.70
CA SER A 36 3.43 -5.05 18.96
C SER A 36 2.23 -5.97 18.76
N SER A 37 1.65 -6.05 17.56
CA SER A 37 0.63 -7.05 17.22
C SER A 37 1.22 -8.44 16.96
N LEU A 38 2.51 -8.53 16.68
CA LEU A 38 3.22 -9.81 16.54
C LEU A 38 3.57 -10.37 17.92
N ASP A 39 4.08 -9.50 18.79
CA ASP A 39 4.46 -9.80 20.17
C ASP A 39 4.53 -8.48 20.94
N SER A 40 4.14 -8.47 22.23
CA SER A 40 4.16 -7.25 23.06
C SER A 40 5.54 -6.59 23.14
N ASN A 41 6.61 -7.37 23.03
CA ASN A 41 8.01 -6.94 23.07
C ASN A 41 8.69 -6.97 21.69
N ALA A 42 7.93 -7.15 20.59
CA ALA A 42 8.48 -7.25 19.24
C ALA A 42 9.29 -5.99 18.86
N ARG A 43 10.52 -6.20 18.42
CA ARG A 43 11.37 -5.15 17.87
C ARG A 43 11.58 -5.40 16.37
N SER A 44 11.77 -4.34 15.61
CA SER A 44 11.96 -4.42 14.14
C SER A 44 13.07 -5.42 13.78
N ARG A 45 14.22 -5.37 14.47
CA ARG A 45 15.35 -6.26 14.24
C ARG A 45 15.03 -7.75 14.41
N ASP A 46 14.07 -8.10 15.27
CA ASP A 46 13.74 -9.49 15.60
C ASP A 46 12.88 -10.15 14.51
N TYR A 47 12.27 -9.33 13.63
CA TYR A 47 11.38 -9.76 12.56
C TYR A 47 11.86 -9.33 11.16
N ALA A 48 13.00 -8.62 11.06
CA ALA A 48 13.53 -8.13 9.78
C ALA A 48 13.70 -9.27 8.77
N ASP A 49 14.33 -10.38 9.18
CA ASP A 49 14.55 -11.55 8.33
C ASP A 49 13.21 -12.20 7.88
N ALA A 50 12.18 -12.15 8.73
CA ALA A 50 10.86 -12.67 8.38
C ALA A 50 10.16 -11.83 7.30
N PHE A 51 10.25 -10.49 7.39
CA PHE A 51 9.74 -9.60 6.35
C PHE A 51 10.52 -9.74 5.04
N PHE A 52 11.86 -9.80 5.15
CA PHE A 52 12.72 -10.01 4.00
C PHE A 52 12.40 -11.34 3.28
N TRP A 53 12.27 -12.43 4.04
CA TRP A 53 11.92 -13.73 3.48
C TRP A 53 10.57 -13.71 2.75
N LEU A 54 9.55 -13.08 3.34
CA LEU A 54 8.22 -12.97 2.70
C LEU A 54 8.26 -12.13 1.43
N ALA A 55 9.08 -11.09 1.40
CA ALA A 55 9.27 -10.23 0.22
C ALA A 55 10.04 -10.97 -0.87
N ASP A 56 11.14 -11.65 -0.52
CA ASP A 56 11.97 -12.43 -1.45
C ASP A 56 11.20 -13.62 -2.06
N ALA A 57 10.34 -14.25 -1.25
CA ALA A 57 9.42 -15.29 -1.72
C ALA A 57 8.23 -14.75 -2.53
N CYS A 58 8.17 -13.45 -2.82
CA CYS A 58 7.07 -12.79 -3.51
C CYS A 58 5.68 -13.02 -2.88
N ILE A 59 5.63 -13.20 -1.55
CA ILE A 59 4.39 -13.37 -0.79
C ILE A 59 3.86 -12.02 -0.29
N SER A 60 4.77 -11.10 0.05
CA SER A 60 4.42 -9.75 0.48
C SER A 60 5.22 -8.68 -0.24
N ALA A 61 4.73 -7.45 -0.20
CA ALA A 61 5.42 -6.26 -0.69
C ALA A 61 5.44 -5.19 0.41
N THR A 62 6.63 -4.74 0.77
CA THR A 62 6.82 -3.70 1.79
C THR A 62 6.75 -2.33 1.14
N CYS A 63 5.88 -1.46 1.68
CA CYS A 63 5.75 -0.07 1.29
C CYS A 63 6.34 0.81 2.40
N ILE A 64 7.42 1.54 2.11
CA ILE A 64 8.23 2.24 3.10
C ILE A 64 7.80 3.70 3.20
N GLY A 65 7.70 4.22 4.41
CA GLY A 65 7.45 5.63 4.66
C GLY A 65 8.63 6.49 4.20
N VAL A 66 8.35 7.70 3.70
CA VAL A 66 9.40 8.68 3.39
C VAL A 66 9.14 9.98 4.16
N ASP A 67 10.20 10.57 4.68
CA ASP A 67 10.10 11.80 5.47
C ASP A 67 10.08 13.04 4.58
N ASP A 68 10.86 13.03 3.50
CA ASP A 68 10.93 14.12 2.54
C ASP A 68 10.82 13.62 1.10
N PRO A 69 9.63 13.63 0.49
CA PRO A 69 9.43 13.20 -0.89
C PRO A 69 10.28 14.00 -1.88
N SER A 70 11.27 13.33 -2.45
CA SER A 70 12.17 13.85 -3.48
C SER A 70 12.47 12.74 -4.49
N VAL A 71 13.01 13.12 -5.64
CA VAL A 71 13.51 12.15 -6.62
C VAL A 71 14.59 11.30 -5.95
N GLY A 72 14.46 9.97 -6.02
CA GLY A 72 15.29 9.07 -5.22
C GLY A 72 14.67 8.79 -3.85
N LEU A 73 13.38 8.40 -3.82
CA LEU A 73 12.59 8.12 -2.61
C LEU A 73 13.29 7.20 -1.60
N ALA A 74 14.11 6.27 -2.09
CA ALA A 74 14.89 5.37 -1.23
C ALA A 74 15.89 6.12 -0.31
N ALA A 75 16.38 7.28 -0.74
CA ALA A 75 17.36 8.06 0.05
C ALA A 75 16.74 8.74 1.29
N THR A 76 15.41 8.92 1.29
CA THR A 76 14.66 9.54 2.39
C THR A 76 13.67 8.56 3.03
N ALA A 77 13.88 7.26 2.80
CA ALA A 77 13.06 6.18 3.34
C ALA A 77 13.30 6.02 4.84
N ASP A 78 12.22 5.93 5.61
CA ASP A 78 12.21 5.56 7.02
C ASP A 78 11.81 4.09 7.16
N GLU A 79 12.79 3.21 7.25
CA GLU A 79 12.57 1.76 7.38
C GLU A 79 11.83 1.38 8.68
N GLY A 80 11.79 2.27 9.66
CA GLY A 80 11.01 2.08 10.89
C GLY A 80 9.51 2.27 10.70
N THR A 81 9.11 2.88 9.59
CA THR A 81 7.71 3.19 9.28
C THR A 81 7.33 2.58 7.93
N PHE A 82 6.57 1.49 7.95
CA PHE A 82 6.19 0.78 6.73
C PHE A 82 4.77 0.24 6.80
N LYS A 83 4.22 -0.03 5.62
CA LYS A 83 3.02 -0.85 5.39
C LYS A 83 3.47 -2.15 4.74
N CYS A 84 2.75 -3.25 4.96
CA CYS A 84 3.07 -4.52 4.33
C CYS A 84 1.82 -5.07 3.64
N TYR A 85 1.88 -5.13 2.32
CA TYR A 85 0.80 -5.63 1.46
C TYR A 85 1.04 -7.08 1.10
N MET A 86 -0.05 -7.80 0.78
CA MET A 86 0.07 -9.11 0.14
C MET A 86 0.42 -8.92 -1.33
N ALA A 87 1.40 -9.67 -1.83
CA ALA A 87 1.78 -9.61 -3.25
C ALA A 87 0.68 -10.14 -4.17
N ASP A 88 -0.24 -10.94 -3.65
CA ASP A 88 -1.43 -11.42 -4.32
C ASP A 88 -2.69 -11.13 -3.50
N THR A 89 -3.62 -10.37 -4.09
CA THR A 89 -4.88 -10.00 -3.41
C THR A 89 -5.81 -11.20 -3.24
N GLY A 90 -5.74 -12.19 -4.11
CA GLY A 90 -6.48 -13.45 -3.95
C GLY A 90 -6.00 -14.22 -2.72
N LEU A 91 -4.67 -14.24 -2.47
CA LEU A 91 -4.10 -14.83 -1.27
C LEU A 91 -4.56 -14.09 0.00
N LEU A 92 -4.67 -12.75 -0.05
CA LEU A 92 -5.22 -11.95 1.04
C LEU A 92 -6.67 -12.35 1.37
N ILE A 93 -7.50 -12.51 0.34
CA ILE A 93 -8.89 -12.95 0.48
C ILE A 93 -8.95 -14.36 1.10
N CYS A 94 -8.20 -15.31 0.55
CA CYS A 94 -8.14 -16.67 1.07
C CYS A 94 -7.69 -16.73 2.53
N GLN A 95 -6.79 -15.83 2.94
CA GLN A 95 -6.30 -15.80 4.32
C GLN A 95 -7.31 -15.19 5.28
N LEU A 96 -8.05 -14.15 4.87
CA LEU A 96 -9.12 -13.54 5.67
C LEU A 96 -10.25 -14.50 5.98
N PHE A 97 -10.56 -15.39 5.05
CA PHE A 97 -11.68 -16.30 5.14
C PHE A 97 -11.24 -17.76 5.35
N ALA A 98 -10.01 -17.99 5.82
CA ALA A 98 -9.44 -19.32 5.99
C ALA A 98 -10.25 -20.22 6.96
N ASP A 99 -10.99 -19.61 7.88
CA ASP A 99 -11.81 -20.29 8.88
C ASP A 99 -13.29 -20.44 8.44
N ASN A 100 -13.66 -19.95 7.26
CA ASN A 100 -15.02 -20.07 6.75
C ASN A 100 -15.24 -21.44 6.10
N ALA A 101 -16.43 -22.00 6.35
CA ALA A 101 -16.85 -23.28 5.76
C ALA A 101 -17.21 -23.17 4.26
N GLU A 102 -17.36 -21.95 3.75
CA GLU A 102 -17.70 -21.70 2.35
C GLU A 102 -16.53 -22.00 1.42
N THR A 103 -16.86 -22.48 0.23
CA THR A 103 -15.85 -22.71 -0.79
C THR A 103 -15.26 -21.36 -1.28
N PRO A 104 -13.99 -21.31 -1.68
CA PRO A 104 -13.40 -20.09 -2.25
C PRO A 104 -14.23 -19.50 -3.39
N HIS A 105 -14.89 -20.32 -4.20
CA HIS A 105 -15.71 -19.88 -5.32
C HIS A 105 -16.97 -19.11 -4.86
N GLU A 106 -17.67 -19.59 -3.84
CA GLU A 106 -18.86 -18.92 -3.28
C GLU A 106 -18.44 -17.59 -2.64
N LEU A 107 -17.33 -17.59 -1.92
CA LEU A 107 -16.77 -16.40 -1.31
C LEU A 107 -16.42 -15.34 -2.36
N TYR A 108 -15.72 -15.70 -3.43
CA TYR A 108 -15.41 -14.77 -4.54
C TYR A 108 -16.67 -14.21 -5.19
N ARG A 109 -17.67 -15.08 -5.41
CA ARG A 109 -18.95 -14.64 -5.96
C ARG A 109 -19.64 -13.62 -5.06
N ASP A 110 -19.65 -13.83 -3.77
CA ASP A 110 -20.33 -12.94 -2.82
C ASP A 110 -19.59 -11.64 -2.62
N ILE A 111 -18.25 -11.62 -2.72
CA ILE A 111 -17.44 -10.40 -2.81
C ILE A 111 -17.81 -9.63 -4.09
N LEU A 112 -17.81 -10.28 -5.25
CA LEU A 112 -18.11 -9.65 -6.54
C LEU A 112 -19.53 -9.08 -6.60
N LEU A 113 -20.49 -9.71 -5.90
CA LEU A 113 -21.87 -9.28 -5.84
C LEU A 113 -22.12 -8.23 -4.73
N GLY A 114 -21.10 -7.84 -3.97
CA GLY A 114 -21.21 -6.87 -2.88
C GLY A 114 -22.09 -7.37 -1.72
N LYS A 115 -22.17 -8.69 -1.53
CA LYS A 115 -22.99 -9.30 -0.48
C LYS A 115 -22.26 -9.39 0.87
N LEU A 116 -20.95 -9.25 0.87
CA LEU A 116 -20.14 -9.26 2.07
C LEU A 116 -19.79 -7.82 2.44
N GLU A 117 -20.04 -7.44 3.69
CA GLU A 117 -19.54 -6.19 4.28
C GLU A 117 -18.05 -6.36 4.59
N ILE A 118 -17.21 -6.16 3.58
CA ILE A 118 -15.75 -6.20 3.72
C ILE A 118 -15.16 -4.81 3.61
N ASN A 119 -13.97 -4.64 4.16
CA ASN A 119 -13.21 -3.41 4.02
C ASN A 119 -12.69 -3.27 2.57
N GLU A 120 -13.54 -2.76 1.67
CA GLU A 120 -13.19 -2.54 0.25
C GLU A 120 -11.92 -1.71 0.08
N GLY A 121 -11.67 -0.76 1.01
CA GLY A 121 -10.47 0.08 0.99
C GLY A 121 -9.19 -0.73 1.18
N MET A 122 -9.22 -1.82 1.96
CA MET A 122 -8.08 -2.72 2.12
C MET A 122 -7.74 -3.44 0.81
N PHE A 123 -8.76 -3.99 0.15
CA PHE A 123 -8.55 -4.74 -1.10
C PHE A 123 -8.13 -3.83 -2.25
N THR A 124 -8.78 -2.67 -2.40
CA THR A 124 -8.43 -1.73 -3.47
C THR A 124 -7.02 -1.21 -3.34
N GLU A 125 -6.57 -0.89 -2.12
CA GLU A 125 -5.20 -0.44 -1.89
C GLU A 125 -4.19 -1.58 -2.10
N ASN A 126 -4.53 -2.81 -1.69
CA ASN A 126 -3.66 -3.97 -1.94
C ASN A 126 -3.52 -4.29 -3.45
N VAL A 127 -4.62 -4.21 -4.23
CA VAL A 127 -4.58 -4.39 -5.69
C VAL A 127 -3.66 -3.34 -6.33
N VAL A 128 -3.73 -2.08 -5.89
CA VAL A 128 -2.86 -1.03 -6.40
C VAL A 128 -1.40 -1.28 -6.03
N ALA A 129 -1.12 -1.66 -4.78
CA ALA A 129 0.23 -2.04 -4.35
C ALA A 129 0.80 -3.18 -5.21
N GLN A 130 0.01 -4.23 -5.45
CA GLN A 130 0.36 -5.36 -6.31
C GLN A 130 0.69 -4.91 -7.74
N GLN A 131 -0.14 -4.04 -8.35
CA GLN A 131 0.09 -3.56 -9.71
C GLN A 131 1.33 -2.68 -9.81
N LEU A 132 1.54 -1.76 -8.87
CA LEU A 132 2.74 -0.92 -8.84
C LEU A 132 4.02 -1.75 -8.67
N ALA A 133 4.01 -2.71 -7.74
CA ALA A 133 5.14 -3.61 -7.53
C ALA A 133 5.44 -4.48 -8.76
N SER A 134 4.40 -5.04 -9.41
CA SER A 134 4.56 -5.86 -10.62
C SER A 134 5.09 -5.07 -11.82
N ASN A 135 4.88 -3.74 -11.82
CA ASN A 135 5.42 -2.83 -12.83
C ASN A 135 6.85 -2.33 -12.50
N GLY A 136 7.45 -2.85 -11.43
CA GLY A 136 8.83 -2.55 -11.05
C GLY A 136 9.00 -1.32 -10.16
N HIS A 137 7.91 -0.71 -9.67
CA HIS A 137 8.02 0.38 -8.72
C HIS A 137 8.40 -0.11 -7.32
N GLY A 138 9.38 0.55 -6.70
CA GLY A 138 9.50 0.50 -5.25
C GLY A 138 8.28 1.14 -4.62
N LEU A 139 7.72 0.52 -3.59
CA LEU A 139 6.53 1.04 -2.92
C LEU A 139 6.93 2.01 -1.81
N TYR A 140 6.47 3.23 -1.92
CA TYR A 140 6.69 4.29 -0.94
C TYR A 140 5.38 5.00 -0.62
N PHE A 141 5.25 5.54 0.60
CA PHE A 141 4.13 6.37 1.01
C PHE A 141 4.61 7.58 1.82
N TYR A 142 3.75 8.57 1.96
CA TYR A 142 4.02 9.72 2.83
C TYR A 142 2.92 9.85 3.88
N SER A 143 3.31 9.99 5.14
CA SER A 143 2.36 10.23 6.21
C SER A 143 2.98 11.18 7.23
N LYS A 144 2.33 12.32 7.39
CA LYS A 144 2.65 13.29 8.45
C LYS A 144 1.42 13.54 9.31
N ARG A 145 1.51 13.23 10.59
CA ARG A 145 0.51 13.56 11.59
C ARG A 145 0.97 14.79 12.37
N ASP A 146 0.16 15.83 12.35
CA ASP A 146 0.35 16.99 13.18
C ASP A 146 -0.70 16.96 14.30
N ARG A 147 -0.23 16.87 15.55
CA ARG A 147 -1.11 16.76 16.72
C ARG A 147 -1.70 18.11 17.14
N GLU A 148 -1.01 19.19 16.82
CA GLU A 148 -1.42 20.56 17.20
C GLU A 148 -2.33 21.17 16.14
N ASN A 149 -2.10 20.85 14.87
CA ASN A 149 -2.88 21.37 13.76
C ASN A 149 -3.26 20.26 12.75
N SER A 150 -4.49 19.77 12.88
CA SER A 150 -5.01 18.72 11.97
C SER A 150 -5.03 19.16 10.48
N ALA A 151 -5.00 20.47 10.21
CA ALA A 151 -4.88 20.98 8.85
C ALA A 151 -3.56 20.57 8.18
N ASN A 152 -2.52 20.34 8.96
CA ASN A 152 -1.20 19.89 8.46
C ASN A 152 -1.10 18.36 8.35
N THR A 153 -2.04 17.62 8.94
CA THR A 153 -2.06 16.17 8.79
C THR A 153 -2.31 15.80 7.33
N MET A 154 -1.46 14.94 6.80
CA MET A 154 -1.52 14.48 5.41
C MET A 154 -1.06 13.04 5.32
N GLU A 155 -1.80 12.23 4.59
CA GLU A 155 -1.42 10.88 4.20
C GLU A 155 -1.59 10.73 2.69
N ILE A 156 -0.60 10.13 2.03
CA ILE A 156 -0.59 9.77 0.61
C ILE A 156 -0.32 8.28 0.55
N ASP A 157 -1.20 7.53 -0.11
CA ASP A 157 -1.17 6.07 -0.10
C ASP A 157 0.07 5.50 -0.78
N PHE A 158 0.45 6.06 -1.95
CA PHE A 158 1.68 5.70 -2.66
C PHE A 158 2.37 6.90 -3.27
N LEU A 159 3.69 6.79 -3.43
CA LEU A 159 4.54 7.72 -4.15
C LEU A 159 5.31 6.98 -5.22
N ILE A 160 5.34 7.53 -6.43
CA ILE A 160 6.20 7.04 -7.51
C ILE A 160 7.05 8.18 -8.04
N THR A 161 8.20 7.85 -8.62
CA THR A 161 9.01 8.80 -9.37
C THR A 161 8.72 8.61 -10.85
N ALA A 162 8.24 9.64 -11.52
CA ALA A 162 7.89 9.61 -12.92
C ALA A 162 8.47 10.81 -13.66
N GLY A 163 8.70 10.67 -14.97
CA GLY A 163 9.00 11.79 -15.84
C GLY A 163 7.84 12.78 -15.83
N TYR A 164 8.16 14.07 -15.79
CA TYR A 164 7.17 15.13 -15.97
C TYR A 164 7.34 15.69 -17.37
N ASP A 165 6.24 15.83 -18.08
CA ASP A 165 6.24 16.43 -19.44
C ASP A 165 6.39 17.94 -19.32
N ASP A 166 7.59 18.38 -18.98
CA ASP A 166 8.03 19.77 -19.08
C ASP A 166 9.19 19.86 -20.07
N ALA A 167 9.46 21.06 -20.56
CA ALA A 167 10.54 21.34 -21.53
C ALA A 167 11.94 20.89 -21.04
N ALA A 168 12.10 20.58 -19.76
CA ALA A 168 13.34 20.12 -19.14
C ALA A 168 13.36 18.61 -18.89
N GLY A 169 12.26 17.87 -19.12
CA GLY A 169 12.16 16.41 -18.91
C GLY A 169 12.50 15.95 -17.49
N ARG A 170 12.23 16.79 -16.48
CA ARG A 170 12.66 16.52 -15.11
C ARG A 170 11.81 15.43 -14.47
N MET A 171 12.47 14.54 -13.73
CA MET A 171 11.79 13.58 -12.86
C MET A 171 11.16 14.30 -11.66
N ARG A 172 9.96 13.89 -11.26
CA ARG A 172 9.22 14.42 -10.10
C ARG A 172 8.56 13.29 -9.33
N VAL A 173 8.15 13.59 -8.10
CA VAL A 173 7.42 12.64 -7.26
C VAL A 173 5.94 12.82 -7.48
N SER A 174 5.28 11.79 -7.97
CA SER A 174 3.85 11.76 -8.23
C SER A 174 3.12 11.05 -7.08
N PRO A 175 2.26 11.77 -6.34
CA PRO A 175 1.47 11.20 -5.27
C PRO A 175 0.23 10.49 -5.85
N ILE A 176 -0.10 9.34 -5.26
CA ILE A 176 -1.22 8.49 -5.62
C ILE A 176 -2.12 8.30 -4.40
N GLU A 177 -3.40 8.57 -4.53
CA GLU A 177 -4.45 8.19 -3.59
C GLU A 177 -5.35 7.11 -4.16
N VAL A 178 -5.72 6.15 -3.33
CA VAL A 178 -6.63 5.04 -3.68
C VAL A 178 -7.98 5.26 -3.00
N LYS A 179 -9.05 5.17 -3.76
CA LYS A 179 -10.42 5.37 -3.27
C LYS A 179 -11.33 4.22 -3.70
N SER A 180 -11.92 3.53 -2.71
CA SER A 180 -12.92 2.48 -2.94
C SER A 180 -14.33 3.05 -3.14
N THR A 181 -14.59 4.23 -2.58
CA THR A 181 -15.92 4.84 -2.57
C THR A 181 -16.14 5.84 -3.70
N LYS A 182 -17.42 6.11 -4.02
CA LYS A 182 -17.81 7.08 -5.05
C LYS A 182 -17.66 8.54 -4.61
N ARG A 183 -17.67 8.82 -3.29
CA ARG A 183 -17.51 10.16 -2.71
C ARG A 183 -16.16 10.26 -2.01
N TYR A 184 -15.32 11.15 -2.47
CA TYR A 184 -13.99 11.39 -1.92
C TYR A 184 -13.53 12.82 -2.23
N GLY A 185 -12.58 13.30 -1.44
CA GLY A 185 -11.89 14.56 -1.67
C GLY A 185 -10.44 14.35 -2.10
N ALA A 186 -9.83 15.34 -2.72
CA ALA A 186 -8.41 15.34 -3.10
C ALA A 186 -7.55 16.19 -2.15
N LYS A 187 -8.01 16.39 -0.91
CA LYS A 187 -7.37 17.31 0.03
C LYS A 187 -5.90 17.00 0.33
N SER A 188 -5.54 15.72 0.48
CA SER A 188 -4.14 15.35 0.74
C SER A 188 -3.26 15.61 -0.48
N LEU A 189 -3.76 15.35 -1.69
CA LEU A 189 -3.03 15.65 -2.93
C LEU A 189 -2.81 17.16 -3.13
N GLU A 190 -3.80 17.99 -2.76
CA GLU A 190 -3.65 19.46 -2.80
C GLU A 190 -2.62 19.92 -1.76
N LYS A 191 -2.67 19.41 -0.54
CA LYS A 191 -1.67 19.70 0.48
C LYS A 191 -0.26 19.27 0.03
N PHE A 192 -0.16 18.08 -0.60
CA PHE A 192 1.11 17.59 -1.14
C PHE A 192 1.68 18.55 -2.17
N LYS A 193 0.88 18.94 -3.16
CA LYS A 193 1.28 19.92 -4.19
C LYS A 193 1.70 21.24 -3.56
N THR A 194 0.93 21.76 -2.62
CA THR A 194 1.24 23.04 -1.93
C THR A 194 2.56 22.94 -1.16
N LYS A 195 2.77 21.82 -0.44
CA LYS A 195 3.94 21.65 0.41
C LYS A 195 5.23 21.40 -0.37
N PHE A 196 5.17 20.55 -1.41
CA PHE A 196 6.36 20.10 -2.14
C PHE A 196 6.59 20.86 -3.45
N GLY A 197 5.65 21.69 -3.88
CA GLY A 197 5.81 22.65 -4.96
C GLY A 197 6.35 22.05 -6.26
N SER A 198 7.50 22.51 -6.73
CA SER A 198 8.12 22.06 -7.98
C SER A 198 8.62 20.60 -7.96
N ARG A 199 8.71 19.96 -6.78
CA ARG A 199 9.05 18.54 -6.66
C ARG A 199 7.86 17.61 -6.92
N ALA A 200 6.64 18.14 -6.76
CA ALA A 200 5.42 17.38 -7.03
C ALA A 200 5.19 17.26 -8.55
N GLY A 201 4.96 16.01 -8.99
CA GLY A 201 4.60 15.66 -10.36
C GLY A 201 3.10 15.64 -10.58
N LEU A 202 2.65 14.82 -11.54
CA LEU A 202 1.24 14.55 -11.75
C LEU A 202 0.65 13.87 -10.52
N ARG A 203 -0.57 14.23 -10.20
CA ARG A 203 -1.31 13.69 -9.05
C ARG A 203 -2.32 12.67 -9.54
N TYR A 204 -2.39 11.52 -8.89
CA TYR A 204 -3.26 10.43 -9.30
C TYR A 204 -4.29 10.08 -8.23
N ILE A 205 -5.52 9.81 -8.66
CA ILE A 205 -6.55 9.16 -7.85
C ILE A 205 -6.97 7.89 -8.57
N LEU A 206 -6.73 6.75 -7.95
CA LEU A 206 -7.20 5.45 -8.43
C LEU A 206 -8.56 5.12 -7.80
N ARG A 207 -9.56 4.84 -8.64
CA ARG A 207 -10.95 4.72 -8.21
C ARG A 207 -11.78 3.84 -9.17
N PRO A 208 -12.94 3.29 -8.73
CA PRO A 208 -13.78 2.46 -9.59
C PRO A 208 -14.69 3.34 -10.52
N LYS A 209 -14.07 4.21 -11.32
CA LYS A 209 -14.79 5.09 -12.28
C LYS A 209 -13.90 5.33 -13.51
N PRO A 210 -14.48 5.75 -14.66
CA PRO A 210 -13.74 6.08 -15.88
C PRO A 210 -12.65 7.15 -15.68
N VAL A 211 -11.72 7.18 -16.62
CA VAL A 211 -10.64 8.16 -16.70
C VAL A 211 -11.19 9.59 -16.74
N GLN A 212 -10.56 10.47 -16.00
CA GLN A 212 -10.84 11.90 -15.99
C GLN A 212 -9.54 12.66 -15.74
N VAL A 213 -9.23 13.64 -16.58
CA VAL A 213 -8.03 14.47 -16.48
C VAL A 213 -8.44 15.92 -16.24
N GLU A 214 -7.88 16.53 -15.19
CA GLU A 214 -8.11 17.92 -14.82
C GLU A 214 -6.78 18.57 -14.46
N GLY A 215 -6.16 19.21 -15.44
CA GLY A 215 -4.83 19.81 -15.26
C GLY A 215 -3.78 18.75 -14.91
N ASP A 216 -3.16 18.88 -13.75
CA ASP A 216 -2.16 17.95 -13.22
C ASP A 216 -2.77 16.82 -12.35
N LEU A 217 -4.09 16.77 -12.23
CA LEU A 217 -4.81 15.71 -11.52
C LEU A 217 -5.44 14.75 -12.50
N THR A 218 -4.98 13.51 -12.50
CA THR A 218 -5.52 12.42 -13.31
C THR A 218 -6.21 11.40 -12.41
N ARG A 219 -7.45 11.10 -12.75
CA ARG A 219 -8.24 10.05 -12.09
C ARG A 219 -8.30 8.85 -13.02
N LEU A 220 -7.89 7.69 -12.51
CA LEU A 220 -7.79 6.44 -13.27
C LEU A 220 -8.65 5.35 -12.63
N PRO A 221 -9.18 4.43 -13.44
CA PRO A 221 -9.70 3.15 -12.94
C PRO A 221 -8.59 2.36 -12.20
N LEU A 222 -8.97 1.58 -11.19
CA LEU A 222 -8.02 0.78 -10.39
C LEU A 222 -7.13 -0.12 -11.24
N TYR A 223 -7.70 -0.74 -12.29
CA TYR A 223 -6.96 -1.64 -13.19
C TYR A 223 -5.92 -0.93 -14.07
N MET A 224 -5.90 0.39 -14.09
CA MET A 224 -4.88 1.17 -14.83
C MET A 224 -3.67 1.55 -13.97
N ALA A 225 -3.60 1.13 -12.71
CA ALA A 225 -2.43 1.40 -11.88
C ALA A 225 -1.13 0.83 -12.46
N HIS A 226 -1.21 -0.27 -13.23
CA HIS A 226 -0.08 -0.86 -13.93
C HIS A 226 0.47 -0.01 -15.10
N LEU A 227 -0.19 1.08 -15.46
CA LEU A 227 0.28 2.01 -16.50
C LEU A 227 1.09 3.17 -15.93
N LEU A 228 1.13 3.30 -14.60
CA LEU A 228 1.90 4.31 -13.90
C LEU A 228 3.34 3.81 -13.69
#